data_cd6e1328481ab969d2069b27353d0c2b
#
_entry.id   cd6e1328481ab969d2069b27353d0c2b
#
_cell.length_a   1.000
_cell.length_b   1.000
_cell.length_c   1.000
_cell.angle_alpha   90.00
_cell.angle_beta   90.00
_cell.angle_gamma   90.00
#
_symmetry.space_group_name_H-M   'P 1'
#
loop_
_entity.id
_entity.type
_entity.pdbx_description
1 polymer ?
#
loop_
_entity_poly.entity_id
_entity_poly.type
_entity_poly.pdbx_seq_one_letter_code
_entity_poly.pdbx_strand_id
1 'polypeptide(L)'
;DKNVVENVLNNLISQRNKVNNKIKNYLSTNNNYLNYFYDIIDKYAIELGIKQYKKNDNPSFVLTNKLKGFSGRVLAQMAYVFKLAYLKSIDNKYGIKVPIIIDSPRTNELSESSTDDMLKILKRDFSEHQIIIASIYDTNILNSYIIDLNNGLMKN
;
A
#
# COMPACT_ATOMS: atom_id res chain seq x y z
N ASP A 1 41.61 -16.96 -2.73
CA ASP A 1 40.66 -16.58 -3.47
C ASP A 1 39.74 -15.48 -2.97
N LYS A 2 40.26 -14.70 -1.99
CA LYS A 2 39.62 -13.49 -1.51
C LYS A 2 39.46 -12.48 -2.62
N ASN A 3 40.44 -12.32 -3.50
CA ASN A 3 40.38 -11.40 -4.65
C ASN A 3 39.33 -11.77 -5.67
N VAL A 4 39.03 -13.04 -5.86
CA VAL A 4 37.95 -13.48 -6.78
C VAL A 4 36.59 -13.09 -6.20
N VAL A 5 36.37 -13.30 -4.92
CA VAL A 5 35.13 -12.92 -4.24
C VAL A 5 34.93 -11.40 -4.26
N GLU A 6 35.96 -10.62 -4.00
CA GLU A 6 35.89 -9.16 -4.07
C GLU A 6 35.58 -8.66 -5.49
N ASN A 7 36.18 -9.26 -6.52
CA ASN A 7 35.87 -8.91 -7.92
C ASN A 7 34.44 -9.23 -8.29
N VAL A 8 33.91 -10.39 -7.89
CA VAL A 8 32.50 -10.76 -8.11
C VAL A 8 31.58 -9.80 -7.37
N LEU A 9 31.87 -9.47 -6.12
CA LEU A 9 31.07 -8.52 -5.34
C LEU A 9 31.03 -7.13 -6.01
N ASN A 10 32.19 -6.61 -6.41
CA ASN A 10 32.29 -5.31 -7.10
C ASN A 10 31.51 -5.29 -8.41
N ASN A 11 31.56 -6.39 -9.19
CA ASN A 11 30.78 -6.53 -10.41
C ASN A 11 29.27 -6.51 -10.11
N LEU A 12 28.81 -7.26 -9.13
CA LEU A 12 27.40 -7.28 -8.72
C LEU A 12 26.91 -5.91 -8.23
N ILE A 13 27.74 -5.19 -7.45
CA ILE A 13 27.44 -3.82 -7.02
C ILE A 13 27.31 -2.89 -8.23
N SER A 14 28.22 -3.00 -9.19
CA SER A 14 28.18 -2.20 -10.42
C SER A 14 26.93 -2.49 -11.24
N GLN A 15 26.59 -3.76 -11.43
CA GLN A 15 25.35 -4.15 -12.16
C GLN A 15 24.11 -3.63 -11.44
N ARG A 16 24.01 -3.80 -10.12
CA ARG A 16 22.91 -3.23 -9.31
C ARG A 16 22.77 -1.72 -9.50
N ASN A 17 23.89 -1.00 -9.46
CA ASN A 17 23.88 0.46 -9.63
C ASN A 17 23.42 0.86 -11.05
N LYS A 18 23.84 0.13 -12.09
CA LYS A 18 23.36 0.34 -13.47
C LYS A 18 21.85 0.14 -13.59
N VAL A 19 21.31 -0.92 -13.00
CA VAL A 19 19.86 -1.19 -12.99
C VAL A 19 19.11 -0.09 -12.23
N ASN A 20 19.58 0.29 -11.05
CA ASN A 20 18.97 1.36 -10.27
C ASN A 20 18.95 2.70 -11.01
N ASN A 21 20.03 3.03 -11.74
CA ASN A 21 20.08 4.25 -12.55
C ASN A 21 19.09 4.20 -13.72
N LYS A 22 18.94 3.04 -14.40
CA LYS A 22 17.92 2.86 -15.44
C LYS A 22 16.51 3.05 -14.89
N ILE A 23 16.21 2.47 -13.71
CA ILE A 23 14.92 2.65 -13.04
C ILE A 23 14.68 4.13 -12.71
N LYS A 24 15.66 4.82 -12.12
CA LYS A 24 15.54 6.24 -11.82
C LYS A 24 15.28 7.09 -13.06
N ASN A 25 16.01 6.84 -14.14
CA ASN A 25 15.82 7.56 -15.39
C ASN A 25 14.43 7.29 -15.98
N TYR A 26 13.97 6.04 -15.99
CA TYR A 26 12.64 5.70 -16.45
C TYR A 26 11.55 6.39 -15.64
N LEU A 27 11.67 6.37 -14.32
CA LEU A 27 10.71 7.02 -13.43
C LEU A 27 10.71 8.55 -13.60
N SER A 28 11.87 9.17 -13.82
CA SER A 28 11.97 10.63 -14.04
C SER A 28 11.36 11.06 -15.37
N THR A 29 11.41 10.22 -16.41
CA THR A 29 10.79 10.52 -17.71
C THR A 29 9.28 10.28 -17.73
N ASN A 30 8.75 9.47 -16.81
CA ASN A 30 7.32 9.17 -16.68
C ASN A 30 6.67 9.95 -15.51
N ASN A 31 7.00 11.21 -15.38
CA ASN A 31 6.67 12.04 -14.22
C ASN A 31 5.18 12.15 -13.92
N ASN A 32 4.30 12.15 -14.93
CA ASN A 32 2.85 12.27 -14.74
C ASN A 32 2.24 11.13 -13.91
N TYR A 33 2.70 9.90 -14.11
CA TYR A 33 2.20 8.77 -13.32
C TYR A 33 2.72 8.78 -11.88
N LEU A 34 3.98 9.20 -11.71
CA LEU A 34 4.56 9.36 -10.38
C LEU A 34 3.87 10.48 -9.59
N ASN A 35 3.63 11.62 -10.23
CA ASN A 35 2.92 12.73 -9.59
C ASN A 35 1.53 12.28 -9.16
N TYR A 36 0.76 11.62 -10.03
CA TYR A 36 -0.55 11.10 -9.69
C TYR A 36 -0.50 10.10 -8.51
N PHE A 37 0.47 9.19 -8.51
CA PHE A 37 0.66 8.24 -7.42
C PHE A 37 0.98 8.94 -6.10
N TYR A 38 1.87 9.94 -6.11
CA TYR A 38 2.20 10.73 -4.93
C TYR A 38 1.03 11.58 -4.45
N ASP A 39 0.26 12.16 -5.35
CA ASP A 39 -0.92 12.95 -5.00
C ASP A 39 -1.97 12.09 -4.27
N ILE A 40 -2.12 10.83 -4.66
CA ILE A 40 -2.99 9.89 -3.95
C ILE A 40 -2.43 9.57 -2.56
N ILE A 41 -1.12 9.32 -2.45
CA ILE A 41 -0.48 9.06 -1.15
C ILE A 41 -0.66 10.29 -0.24
N ASP A 42 -0.37 11.48 -0.74
CA ASP A 42 -0.52 12.74 0.01
C ASP A 42 -1.96 12.90 0.50
N LYS A 43 -2.95 12.72 -0.39
CA LYS A 43 -4.38 12.82 -0.06
C LYS A 43 -4.75 11.89 1.10
N TYR A 44 -4.41 10.61 0.99
CA TYR A 44 -4.80 9.62 1.99
C TYR A 44 -3.99 9.73 3.28
N ALA A 45 -2.70 10.09 3.19
CA ALA A 45 -1.90 10.32 4.39
C ALA A 45 -2.40 11.50 5.21
N ILE A 46 -2.81 12.59 4.56
CA ILE A 46 -3.42 13.75 5.21
C ILE A 46 -4.75 13.36 5.85
N GLU A 47 -5.60 12.64 5.12
CA GLU A 47 -6.92 12.23 5.60
C GLU A 47 -6.83 11.30 6.82
N LEU A 48 -5.85 10.41 6.85
CA LEU A 48 -5.57 9.54 8.00
C LEU A 48 -4.77 10.22 9.12
N GLY A 49 -4.46 11.51 9.00
CA GLY A 49 -3.75 12.28 9.99
C GLY A 49 -2.31 11.81 10.22
N ILE A 50 -1.64 11.29 9.20
CA ILE A 50 -0.26 10.78 9.30
C ILE A 50 0.72 11.95 9.26
N LYS A 51 0.98 12.55 10.43
CA LYS A 51 1.86 13.72 10.56
C LYS A 51 3.33 13.46 10.22
N GLN A 52 3.79 12.21 10.34
CA GLN A 52 5.16 11.81 10.04
C GLN A 52 5.43 11.68 8.54
N TYR A 53 4.37 11.59 7.73
CA TYR A 53 4.53 11.53 6.29
C TYR A 53 5.03 12.88 5.76
N LYS A 54 6.11 12.82 5.00
CA LYS A 54 6.61 13.94 4.19
C LYS A 54 6.76 13.44 2.76
N LYS A 55 6.31 14.23 1.81
CA LYS A 55 6.48 13.92 0.39
C LYS A 55 7.95 13.60 0.11
N ASN A 56 8.18 12.47 -0.52
CA ASN A 56 9.53 12.02 -0.83
C ASN A 56 9.80 12.27 -2.32
N ASP A 57 10.77 13.15 -2.61
CA ASP A 57 11.14 13.49 -3.98
C ASP A 57 11.98 12.41 -4.69
N ASN A 58 12.31 11.32 -3.99
CA ASN A 58 13.03 10.21 -4.59
C ASN A 58 12.09 9.37 -5.47
N PRO A 59 12.27 9.35 -6.80
CA PRO A 59 11.41 8.59 -7.70
C PRO A 59 11.36 7.09 -7.40
N SER A 60 12.39 6.54 -6.77
CA SER A 60 12.43 5.13 -6.38
C SER A 60 11.60 4.79 -5.15
N PHE A 61 11.06 5.80 -4.45
CA PHE A 61 10.27 5.58 -3.23
C PHE A 61 9.02 4.75 -3.49
N VAL A 62 8.39 4.92 -4.65
CA VAL A 62 7.22 4.14 -5.06
C VAL A 62 7.50 2.63 -5.20
N LEU A 63 8.76 2.25 -5.40
CA LEU A 63 9.18 0.85 -5.53
C LEU A 63 9.70 0.28 -4.21
N THR A 64 9.63 1.03 -3.10
CA THR A 64 10.11 0.54 -1.82
C THR A 64 9.16 -0.52 -1.24
N ASN A 65 9.72 -1.61 -0.77
CA ASN A 65 9.01 -2.59 0.05
C ASN A 65 9.23 -2.36 1.56
N LYS A 66 10.04 -1.35 1.91
CA LYS A 66 10.39 -1.00 3.28
C LYS A 66 10.08 0.46 3.54
N LEU A 67 9.03 0.72 4.28
CA LEU A 67 8.62 2.05 4.71
C LEU A 67 9.49 2.50 5.90
N LYS A 68 10.77 2.77 5.63
CA LYS A 68 11.73 3.21 6.63
C LYS A 68 11.29 4.53 7.27
N GLY A 69 11.41 4.61 8.59
CA GLY A 69 11.05 5.80 9.36
C GLY A 69 9.61 5.78 9.90
N PHE A 70 8.83 4.76 9.56
CA PHE A 70 7.52 4.52 10.15
C PHE A 70 7.56 3.29 11.06
N SER A 71 6.77 3.30 12.12
CA SER A 71 6.64 2.19 13.07
C SER A 71 5.20 2.10 13.60
N GLY A 72 4.83 0.95 14.14
CA GLY A 72 3.54 0.71 14.76
C GLY A 72 2.37 1.12 13.86
N ARG A 73 1.40 1.81 14.45
CA ARG A 73 0.19 2.27 13.77
C ARG A 73 0.49 3.02 12.46
N VAL A 74 1.48 3.91 12.49
CA VAL A 74 1.81 4.74 11.32
C VAL A 74 2.33 3.90 10.17
N LEU A 75 3.12 2.86 10.45
CA LEU A 75 3.58 1.92 9.44
C LEU A 75 2.40 1.16 8.79
N ALA A 76 1.46 0.67 9.61
CA ALA A 76 0.27 -0.01 9.12
C ALA A 76 -0.59 0.89 8.23
N GLN A 77 -0.84 2.13 8.65
CA GLN A 77 -1.57 3.12 7.87
C GLN A 77 -0.84 3.47 6.56
N MET A 78 0.47 3.68 6.59
CA MET A 78 1.24 3.98 5.38
C MET A 78 1.27 2.80 4.40
N ALA A 79 1.41 1.56 4.90
CA ALA A 79 1.32 0.37 4.07
C ALA A 79 -0.04 0.26 3.37
N TYR A 80 -1.12 0.60 4.07
CA TYR A 80 -2.46 0.67 3.51
C TYR A 80 -2.59 1.76 2.44
N VAL A 81 -2.14 2.98 2.74
CA VAL A 81 -2.13 4.11 1.79
C VAL A 81 -1.39 3.75 0.50
N PHE A 82 -0.22 3.12 0.60
CA PHE A 82 0.54 2.67 -0.56
C PHE A 82 -0.24 1.66 -1.40
N LYS A 83 -0.84 0.66 -0.78
CA LYS A 83 -1.65 -0.34 -1.48
C LYS A 83 -2.80 0.31 -2.24
N LEU A 84 -3.53 1.21 -1.60
CA LEU A 84 -4.63 1.94 -2.24
C LEU A 84 -4.15 2.83 -3.39
N ALA A 85 -3.00 3.50 -3.24
CA ALA A 85 -2.41 4.31 -4.29
C ALA A 85 -2.05 3.48 -5.53
N TYR A 86 -1.51 2.26 -5.35
CA TYR A 86 -1.27 1.33 -6.46
C TYR A 86 -2.56 0.91 -7.15
N LEU A 87 -3.57 0.50 -6.39
CA LEU A 87 -4.86 0.09 -6.94
C LEU A 87 -5.52 1.23 -7.73
N LYS A 88 -5.51 2.44 -7.18
CA LYS A 88 -6.07 3.62 -7.84
C LYS A 88 -5.30 4.01 -9.10
N SER A 89 -3.99 3.83 -9.09
CA SER A 89 -3.14 4.07 -10.27
C SER A 89 -3.41 3.05 -11.39
N ILE A 90 -3.64 1.78 -11.05
CA ILE A 90 -4.03 0.73 -12.01
C ILE A 90 -5.40 1.05 -12.58
N ASP A 91 -6.37 1.37 -11.74
CA ASP A 91 -7.72 1.76 -12.15
C ASP A 91 -7.68 2.95 -13.11
N ASN A 92 -7.00 4.03 -12.71
CA ASN A 92 -6.90 5.25 -13.52
C ASN A 92 -6.22 5.00 -14.88
N LYS A 93 -5.18 4.17 -14.91
CA LYS A 93 -4.41 3.93 -16.13
C LYS A 93 -5.07 2.94 -17.09
N TYR A 94 -5.68 1.90 -16.55
CA TYR A 94 -6.13 0.75 -17.33
C TYR A 94 -7.64 0.51 -17.25
N GLY A 95 -8.38 1.20 -16.38
CA GLY A 95 -9.80 0.95 -16.11
C GLY A 95 -10.07 -0.39 -15.42
N ILE A 96 -9.04 -1.02 -14.83
CA ILE A 96 -9.16 -2.34 -14.22
C ILE A 96 -9.54 -2.21 -12.76
N LYS A 97 -10.68 -2.78 -12.37
CA LYS A 97 -11.17 -2.86 -10.99
C LYS A 97 -10.64 -4.14 -10.34
N VAL A 98 -9.46 -4.05 -9.73
CA VAL A 98 -8.84 -5.18 -9.05
C VAL A 98 -9.60 -5.50 -7.75
N PRO A 99 -9.93 -6.77 -7.45
CA PRO A 99 -10.51 -7.13 -6.16
C PRO A 99 -9.60 -6.75 -4.99
N ILE A 100 -10.20 -6.23 -3.92
CA ILE A 100 -9.50 -5.79 -2.72
C ILE A 100 -9.83 -6.75 -1.59
N ILE A 101 -8.81 -7.46 -1.08
CA ILE A 101 -8.97 -8.38 0.05
C ILE A 101 -8.25 -7.78 1.24
N ILE A 102 -8.97 -7.61 2.34
CA ILE A 102 -8.46 -7.13 3.61
C ILE A 102 -8.71 -8.19 4.66
N ASP A 103 -7.62 -8.75 5.17
CA ASP A 103 -7.67 -9.66 6.30
C ASP A 103 -7.35 -8.89 7.58
N SER A 104 -8.23 -9.01 8.55
CA SER A 104 -8.08 -8.43 9.88
C SER A 104 -7.72 -6.94 9.84
N PRO A 105 -8.62 -6.06 9.34
CA PRO A 105 -8.33 -4.62 9.19
C PRO A 105 -8.01 -3.95 10.53
N ARG A 106 -8.50 -4.52 11.64
CA ARG A 106 -8.20 -4.09 12.99
C ARG A 106 -7.10 -4.97 13.58
N THR A 107 -5.88 -4.45 13.61
CA THR A 107 -4.74 -5.06 14.29
C THR A 107 -4.55 -4.46 15.67
N ASN A 108 -3.74 -5.10 16.52
CA ASN A 108 -3.41 -4.57 17.86
C ASN A 108 -2.77 -3.17 17.83
N GLU A 109 -2.28 -2.73 16.68
CA GLU A 109 -1.63 -1.44 16.49
C GLU A 109 -2.59 -0.34 16.01
N LEU A 110 -3.79 -0.71 15.52
CA LEU A 110 -4.79 0.21 15.00
C LEU A 110 -5.95 0.37 15.97
N SER A 111 -6.27 1.62 16.31
CA SER A 111 -7.50 1.92 17.04
C SER A 111 -8.73 1.71 16.16
N GLU A 112 -9.89 1.55 16.77
CA GLU A 112 -11.17 1.44 16.07
C GLU A 112 -11.41 2.62 15.13
N SER A 113 -11.24 3.85 15.63
CA SER A 113 -11.38 5.05 14.82
C SER A 113 -10.43 5.09 13.62
N SER A 114 -9.18 4.63 13.78
CA SER A 114 -8.23 4.57 12.68
C SER A 114 -8.64 3.56 11.61
N THR A 115 -9.20 2.42 12.04
CA THR A 115 -9.73 1.40 11.12
C THR A 115 -10.95 1.94 10.38
N ASP A 116 -11.86 2.61 11.07
CA ASP A 116 -13.05 3.22 10.47
C ASP A 116 -12.67 4.27 9.41
N ASP A 117 -11.67 5.10 9.66
CA ASP A 117 -11.21 6.09 8.70
C ASP A 117 -10.57 5.43 7.45
N MET A 118 -9.82 4.35 7.64
CA MET A 118 -9.31 3.54 6.53
C MET A 118 -10.44 2.93 5.69
N LEU A 119 -11.48 2.39 6.34
CA LEU A 119 -12.64 1.81 5.67
C LEU A 119 -13.51 2.86 4.96
N LYS A 120 -13.61 4.08 5.49
CA LYS A 120 -14.30 5.20 4.82
C LYS A 120 -13.64 5.55 3.49
N ILE A 121 -12.30 5.63 3.43
CA ILE A 121 -11.56 5.85 2.20
C ILE A 121 -11.89 4.76 1.18
N LEU A 122 -11.85 3.50 1.61
CA LEU A 122 -12.15 2.35 0.76
C LEU A 122 -13.56 2.44 0.17
N LYS A 123 -14.56 2.69 1.01
CA LYS A 123 -15.96 2.79 0.61
C LYS A 123 -16.20 3.94 -0.38
N ARG A 124 -15.55 5.08 -0.16
CA ARG A 124 -15.74 6.26 -0.99
C ARG A 124 -15.05 6.14 -2.36
N ASP A 125 -13.78 5.76 -2.36
CA ASP A 125 -12.92 5.86 -3.54
C ASP A 125 -12.80 4.54 -4.33
N PHE A 126 -13.32 3.42 -3.77
CA PHE A 126 -13.26 2.08 -4.37
C PHE A 126 -14.62 1.37 -4.41
N SER A 127 -15.70 2.14 -4.42
CA SER A 127 -17.09 1.61 -4.42
C SER A 127 -17.41 0.69 -5.61
N GLU A 128 -16.69 0.84 -6.73
CA GLU A 128 -16.84 0.00 -7.92
C GLU A 128 -15.97 -1.26 -7.93
N HIS A 129 -15.12 -1.43 -6.91
CA HIS A 129 -14.28 -2.61 -6.75
C HIS A 129 -15.02 -3.69 -5.95
N GLN A 130 -14.72 -4.95 -6.21
CA GLN A 130 -15.09 -6.02 -5.30
C GLN A 130 -14.23 -5.91 -4.03
N ILE A 131 -14.87 -5.76 -2.88
CA ILE A 131 -14.18 -5.63 -1.59
C ILE A 131 -14.57 -6.82 -0.72
N ILE A 132 -13.59 -7.57 -0.23
CA ILE A 132 -13.75 -8.70 0.67
C ILE A 132 -13.00 -8.38 1.96
N ILE A 133 -13.71 -8.36 3.08
CA ILE A 133 -13.13 -8.07 4.39
C ILE A 133 -13.36 -9.29 5.30
N ALA A 134 -12.29 -9.91 5.75
CA ALA A 134 -12.32 -10.87 6.83
C ALA A 134 -12.06 -10.14 8.16
N SER A 135 -12.99 -10.19 9.09
CA SER A 135 -12.88 -9.49 10.38
C SER A 135 -13.63 -10.25 11.47
N ILE A 136 -13.07 -10.27 12.67
CA ILE A 136 -13.74 -10.74 13.88
C ILE A 136 -14.62 -9.64 14.53
N TYR A 137 -14.56 -8.42 14.01
CA TYR A 137 -15.36 -7.29 14.46
C TYR A 137 -16.32 -6.86 13.37
N ASP A 138 -17.49 -6.36 13.76
CA ASP A 138 -18.38 -5.70 12.83
C ASP A 138 -17.70 -4.45 12.25
N THR A 139 -17.66 -4.38 10.93
CA THR A 139 -17.02 -3.27 10.21
C THR A 139 -18.00 -2.15 9.89
N ASN A 140 -19.28 -2.28 10.25
CA ASN A 140 -20.34 -1.28 10.01
C ASN A 140 -20.38 -0.74 8.57
N ILE A 141 -19.98 -1.56 7.58
CA ILE A 141 -20.04 -1.18 6.18
C ILE A 141 -21.47 -1.39 5.68
N LEU A 142 -22.17 -0.29 5.46
CA LEU A 142 -23.52 -0.31 4.88
C LEU A 142 -23.51 -0.94 3.48
N ASN A 143 -24.55 -1.73 3.17
CA ASN A 143 -24.72 -2.44 1.90
C ASN A 143 -23.68 -3.56 1.65
N SER A 144 -23.13 -4.15 2.69
CA SER A 144 -22.29 -5.33 2.58
C SER A 144 -23.12 -6.63 2.72
N TYR A 145 -22.70 -7.67 2.02
CA TYR A 145 -23.16 -9.03 2.27
C TYR A 145 -22.28 -9.64 3.37
N ILE A 146 -22.87 -9.96 4.52
CA ILE A 146 -22.14 -10.49 5.68
C ILE A 146 -22.29 -12.01 5.68
N ILE A 147 -21.16 -12.73 5.72
CA ILE A 147 -21.09 -14.18 5.95
C ILE A 147 -20.55 -14.40 7.36
N ASP A 148 -21.42 -14.85 8.26
CA ASP A 148 -21.02 -15.21 9.61
C ASP A 148 -20.53 -16.68 9.64
N LEU A 149 -19.23 -16.87 9.81
CA LEU A 149 -18.60 -18.17 9.84
C LEU A 149 -18.81 -18.91 11.18
N ASN A 150 -19.18 -18.21 12.26
CA ASN A 150 -19.40 -18.86 13.56
C ASN A 150 -20.63 -19.77 13.56
N ASN A 151 -21.62 -19.50 12.72
CA ASN A 151 -22.83 -20.30 12.59
C ASN A 151 -22.68 -21.49 11.64
N GLY A 152 -21.60 -21.60 10.88
CA GLY A 152 -21.39 -22.64 9.85
C GLY A 152 -20.43 -23.77 10.24
N LEU A 153 -19.52 -23.54 11.19
CA LEU A 153 -18.43 -24.45 11.50
C LEU A 153 -18.64 -25.29 12.78
N MET A 154 -19.73 -25.10 13.53
CA MET A 154 -20.02 -25.83 14.76
C MET A 154 -21.27 -26.71 14.67
N LYS A 155 -21.57 -27.29 13.53
CA LYS A 155 -22.55 -28.37 13.40
C LYS A 155 -21.86 -29.60 12.80
N ASN A 156 -21.10 -30.29 13.61
CA ASN A 156 -20.85 -31.74 13.50
C ASN A 156 -20.67 -32.29 14.89
#